data_070d75b65a4667244369bafc5084879f
#
_entry.id   070d75b65a4667244369bafc5084879f
#
_cell.length_a   1.000
_cell.length_b   1.000
_cell.length_c   1.000
_cell.angle_alpha   90.00
_cell.angle_beta   90.00
_cell.angle_gamma   90.00
#
_symmetry.space_group_name_H-M   'P 1'
#
loop_
_entity.id
_entity.type
_entity.pdbx_description
1 polymer ?
#
loop_
_entity_poly.entity_id
_entity_poly.type
_entity_poly.pdbx_seq_one_letter_code
_entity_poly.pdbx_strand_id
1 'polypeptide(L)'
;MPNSIVYRRKEGFNSPVSYWLLDSIIVEQLKPLTLSSPMRTLFDLGYIEQLWQSHLKKYQDNVDKLLTATITVDCDFVENTLGPKLVELSSMPSDEIVETDYESLTPVETQYTEEVVNLAKKIFQLSITGKCTSSDIALQAAKIMFINEQDFAIAKFIAGREQANNNYDAAFEYYDGAIVSSDNNSQKSEIYLRKAQIYQAIGNKVKSRDNARRSISHNSSNTDAYKLIGNLYMGSYEDCREGKSRVQDRLVFIAAYNIFKSGGLSTQANQAREQFPSMEEIFNENLEVGESMNTGCWINESVTLNKR
;
A
#
# COMPACT_ATOMS: atom_id res chain seq x y z
N MET A 1 5.80 55.71 18.09
CA MET A 1 6.14 54.94 16.89
C MET A 1 6.32 53.50 17.34
N PRO A 2 5.49 52.56 16.94
CA PRO A 2 5.75 51.15 17.25
C PRO A 2 6.96 50.74 16.46
N ASN A 3 7.91 50.09 17.12
CA ASN A 3 9.10 49.55 16.52
C ASN A 3 8.69 48.61 15.38
N SER A 4 8.98 49.03 14.16
CA SER A 4 8.95 48.16 13.03
C SER A 4 9.95 47.01 13.32
N ILE A 5 9.44 45.81 13.48
CA ILE A 5 10.27 44.62 13.60
C ILE A 5 10.90 44.47 12.21
N VAL A 6 12.06 45.09 12.02
CA VAL A 6 12.89 44.90 10.84
C VAL A 6 13.62 43.61 11.05
N TYR A 7 13.10 42.54 10.47
CA TYR A 7 13.85 41.28 10.37
C TYR A 7 15.08 41.51 9.48
N ARG A 8 16.22 41.79 10.11
CA ARG A 8 17.49 41.73 9.40
C ARG A 8 17.74 40.27 9.05
N ARG A 9 17.81 40.00 7.77
CA ARG A 9 18.32 38.75 7.21
C ARG A 9 19.73 38.54 7.78
N LYS A 10 19.88 37.70 8.81
CA LYS A 10 21.19 37.19 9.18
C LYS A 10 21.57 36.16 8.14
N GLU A 11 22.70 36.36 7.50
CA GLU A 11 23.34 35.37 6.64
C GLU A 11 23.49 34.07 7.45
N GLY A 12 22.86 33.00 6.98
CA GLY A 12 22.83 31.70 7.67
C GLY A 12 21.44 31.08 7.89
N PHE A 13 20.36 31.84 7.72
CA PHE A 13 18.98 31.35 7.80
C PHE A 13 18.44 30.93 6.43
N ASN A 14 19.05 29.93 5.80
CA ASN A 14 18.60 29.38 4.52
C ASN A 14 17.85 28.05 4.66
N SER A 15 17.47 27.65 5.87
CA SER A 15 16.74 26.42 6.10
C SER A 15 15.21 26.66 6.04
N PRO A 16 14.43 25.83 5.34
CA PRO A 16 12.96 25.87 5.37
C PRO A 16 12.37 25.81 6.79
N VAL A 17 13.09 25.15 7.71
CA VAL A 17 12.75 25.04 9.14
C VAL A 17 12.72 26.40 9.82
N SER A 18 13.63 27.32 9.42
CA SER A 18 13.69 28.66 10.00
C SER A 18 12.47 29.51 9.71
N TYR A 19 11.86 29.34 8.54
CA TYR A 19 10.64 30.07 8.17
C TYR A 19 9.41 29.56 8.92
N TRP A 20 9.33 28.26 9.17
CA TRP A 20 8.23 27.66 9.91
C TRP A 20 8.24 28.02 11.41
N LEU A 21 9.42 28.03 12.05
CA LEU A 21 9.61 28.50 13.43
C LEU A 21 9.25 29.97 13.58
N LEU A 22 9.58 30.81 12.59
CA LEU A 22 9.22 32.22 12.56
C LEU A 22 7.70 32.41 12.48
N ASP A 23 6.99 31.62 11.70
CA ASP A 23 5.53 31.73 11.58
C ASP A 23 4.79 31.31 12.85
N SER A 24 5.24 30.23 13.51
CA SER A 24 4.69 29.80 14.79
C SER A 24 4.84 30.88 15.87
N ILE A 25 6.00 31.54 15.90
CA ILE A 25 6.26 32.65 16.85
C ILE A 25 5.43 33.88 16.50
N ILE A 26 5.25 34.20 15.21
CA ILE A 26 4.44 35.34 14.78
C ILE A 26 2.95 35.11 15.10
N VAL A 27 2.43 33.91 14.86
CA VAL A 27 1.03 33.56 15.18
C VAL A 27 0.78 33.63 16.68
N GLU A 28 1.69 33.10 17.50
CA GLU A 28 1.59 33.16 18.96
C GLU A 28 1.70 34.59 19.51
N GLN A 29 2.56 35.42 18.93
CA GLN A 29 2.72 36.83 19.38
C GLN A 29 1.63 37.76 18.89
N LEU A 30 0.96 37.48 17.75
CA LEU A 30 -0.16 38.26 17.25
C LEU A 30 -1.51 37.91 17.89
N LYS A 31 -1.67 36.68 18.45
CA LYS A 31 -2.88 36.29 19.17
C LYS A 31 -3.29 37.24 20.32
N PRO A 32 -2.39 37.74 21.16
CA PRO A 32 -2.75 38.70 22.21
C PRO A 32 -3.10 40.08 21.69
N LEU A 33 -2.49 40.50 20.55
CA LEU A 33 -2.74 41.82 19.97
C LEU A 33 -4.13 41.98 19.35
N THR A 34 -4.75 40.86 18.93
CA THR A 34 -6.10 40.84 18.36
C THR A 34 -7.21 40.94 19.40
N LEU A 35 -6.92 40.66 20.70
CA LEU A 35 -7.94 40.52 21.73
C LEU A 35 -8.04 41.67 22.76
N SER A 36 -7.03 42.51 22.94
CA SER A 36 -6.99 43.43 24.10
C SER A 36 -6.44 44.86 23.88
N SER A 37 -6.14 45.33 22.67
CA SER A 37 -5.51 46.63 22.46
C SER A 37 -6.49 47.72 21.99
N PRO A 38 -6.40 48.97 22.53
CA PRO A 38 -7.16 50.10 22.07
C PRO A 38 -6.85 50.55 20.63
N MET A 39 -5.89 49.93 19.94
CA MET A 39 -5.61 50.15 18.51
C MET A 39 -6.67 49.53 17.59
N ARG A 40 -7.70 48.92 18.12
CA ARG A 40 -8.84 48.32 17.37
C ARG A 40 -9.63 49.32 16.52
N THR A 41 -9.48 50.63 16.80
CA THR A 41 -10.18 51.69 16.10
C THR A 41 -9.39 52.35 14.97
N LEU A 42 -8.13 51.98 14.77
CA LEU A 42 -7.27 52.62 13.75
C LEU A 42 -7.02 51.77 12.49
N PHE A 43 -7.37 50.52 12.51
CA PHE A 43 -7.23 49.64 11.34
C PHE A 43 -8.54 48.91 11.09
N ASP A 44 -9.03 49.02 9.88
CA ASP A 44 -10.14 48.19 9.41
C ASP A 44 -9.74 46.70 9.51
N LEU A 45 -10.48 45.95 10.34
CA LEU A 45 -10.26 44.55 10.54
C LEU A 45 -10.25 43.76 9.21
N GLY A 46 -11.06 44.21 8.22
CA GLY A 46 -11.06 43.65 6.88
C GLY A 46 -9.74 43.83 6.14
N TYR A 47 -9.05 44.97 6.35
CA TYR A 47 -7.74 45.21 5.74
C TYR A 47 -6.64 44.31 6.33
N ILE A 48 -6.66 44.11 7.65
CA ILE A 48 -5.70 43.23 8.34
C ILE A 48 -5.91 41.78 7.92
N GLU A 49 -7.16 41.36 7.80
CA GLU A 49 -7.51 40.02 7.33
C GLU A 49 -7.12 39.79 5.87
N GLN A 50 -7.36 40.76 4.98
CA GLN A 50 -6.89 40.70 3.59
C GLN A 50 -5.37 40.67 3.48
N LEU A 51 -4.68 41.47 4.30
CA LEU A 51 -3.22 41.47 4.34
C LEU A 51 -2.69 40.13 4.82
N TRP A 52 -3.30 39.55 5.85
CA TRP A 52 -2.99 38.22 6.37
C TRP A 52 -3.20 37.12 5.32
N GLN A 53 -4.38 37.10 4.68
CA GLN A 53 -4.69 36.13 3.62
C GLN A 53 -3.74 36.26 2.42
N SER A 54 -3.37 37.52 2.05
CA SER A 54 -2.40 37.78 0.99
C SER A 54 -0.99 37.27 1.35
N HIS A 55 -0.57 37.41 2.60
CA HIS A 55 0.73 36.87 3.08
C HIS A 55 0.71 35.35 3.18
N LEU A 56 -0.38 34.77 3.67
CA LEU A 56 -0.57 33.34 3.76
C LEU A 56 -0.51 32.68 2.37
N LYS A 57 -1.20 33.29 1.39
CA LYS A 57 -1.18 32.83 0.01
C LYS A 57 0.22 32.92 -0.62
N LYS A 58 0.92 34.05 -0.44
CA LYS A 58 2.33 34.17 -0.90
C LYS A 58 3.26 33.19 -0.22
N TYR A 59 3.00 32.89 1.03
CA TYR A 59 3.76 31.89 1.78
C TYR A 59 3.51 30.48 1.21
N GLN A 60 2.26 30.11 1.00
CA GLN A 60 1.89 28.83 0.37
C GLN A 60 2.49 28.72 -1.04
N ASP A 61 2.38 29.74 -1.88
CA ASP A 61 2.97 29.78 -3.23
C ASP A 61 4.51 29.66 -3.19
N ASN A 62 5.17 30.21 -2.18
CA ASN A 62 6.62 30.10 -2.02
C ASN A 62 7.03 28.74 -1.46
N VAL A 63 6.24 28.16 -0.56
CA VAL A 63 6.46 26.77 -0.07
C VAL A 63 6.29 25.79 -1.21
N ASP A 64 5.26 25.95 -2.04
CA ASP A 64 5.04 25.10 -3.22
C ASP A 64 6.18 25.24 -4.26
N LYS A 65 6.68 26.46 -4.48
CA LYS A 65 7.85 26.69 -5.34
C LYS A 65 9.14 26.12 -4.77
N LEU A 66 9.32 26.16 -3.46
CA LEU A 66 10.46 25.55 -2.78
C LEU A 66 10.36 24.02 -2.80
N LEU A 67 9.17 23.46 -2.72
CA LEU A 67 8.92 22.02 -2.81
C LEU A 67 9.10 21.47 -4.24
N THR A 68 8.90 22.31 -5.27
CA THR A 68 9.16 21.97 -6.67
C THR A 68 10.60 22.22 -7.12
N ALA A 69 11.35 23.09 -6.45
CA ALA A 69 12.79 23.22 -6.65
C ALA A 69 13.49 22.05 -5.94
N THR A 70 14.42 21.39 -6.60
CA THR A 70 15.26 20.25 -6.21
C THR A 70 15.78 20.33 -4.77
N ILE A 71 14.89 20.26 -3.78
CA ILE A 71 15.24 20.12 -2.38
C ILE A 71 15.41 18.62 -2.17
N THR A 72 16.61 18.18 -1.90
CA THR A 72 16.84 16.88 -1.29
C THR A 72 16.11 16.89 0.06
N VAL A 73 14.94 16.26 0.12
CA VAL A 73 14.24 16.09 1.38
C VAL A 73 15.13 15.21 2.26
N ASP A 74 15.58 15.77 3.37
CA ASP A 74 16.35 15.04 4.36
C ASP A 74 15.38 14.15 5.16
N CYS A 75 15.58 12.84 5.09
CA CYS A 75 14.81 11.87 5.87
C CYS A 75 14.92 12.12 7.37
N ASP A 76 16.06 12.61 7.80
CA ASP A 76 16.31 12.98 9.20
C ASP A 76 15.34 14.06 9.69
N PHE A 77 15.02 15.03 8.86
CA PHE A 77 14.01 16.04 9.16
C PHE A 77 12.60 15.44 9.32
N VAL A 78 12.23 14.50 8.44
CA VAL A 78 10.93 13.80 8.52
C VAL A 78 10.84 13.00 9.82
N GLU A 79 11.90 12.27 10.17
CA GLU A 79 11.93 11.37 11.32
C GLU A 79 12.07 12.12 12.65
N ASN A 80 12.99 13.07 12.72
CA ASN A 80 13.38 13.68 14.00
C ASN A 80 12.68 15.01 14.30
N THR A 81 12.04 15.64 13.29
CA THR A 81 11.34 16.90 13.49
C THR A 81 9.83 16.76 13.32
N LEU A 82 9.38 16.19 12.21
CA LEU A 82 7.95 16.06 11.93
C LEU A 82 7.31 14.85 12.62
N GLY A 83 8.06 13.74 12.73
CA GLY A 83 7.58 12.52 13.37
C GLY A 83 7.13 12.71 14.82
N PRO A 84 7.94 13.25 15.71
CA PRO A 84 7.54 13.50 17.11
C PRO A 84 6.29 14.35 17.22
N LYS A 85 6.14 15.37 16.35
CA LYS A 85 4.95 16.21 16.34
C LYS A 85 3.70 15.46 15.88
N LEU A 86 3.83 14.57 14.89
CA LEU A 86 2.72 13.71 14.46
C LEU A 86 2.27 12.78 15.61
N VAL A 87 3.22 12.17 16.30
CA VAL A 87 2.94 11.29 17.45
C VAL A 87 2.25 12.06 18.56
N GLU A 88 2.75 13.24 18.92
CA GLU A 88 2.15 14.10 19.93
C GLU A 88 0.70 14.45 19.58
N LEU A 89 0.45 14.99 18.39
CA LEU A 89 -0.87 15.41 17.96
C LEU A 89 -1.85 14.24 17.79
N SER A 90 -1.38 13.09 17.32
CA SER A 90 -2.22 11.91 17.13
C SER A 90 -2.58 11.20 18.43
N SER A 91 -1.86 11.49 19.53
CA SER A 91 -2.15 10.95 20.86
C SER A 91 -3.09 11.83 21.69
N MET A 92 -3.37 13.05 21.25
CA MET A 92 -4.33 13.92 21.93
C MET A 92 -5.75 13.41 21.66
N PRO A 93 -6.59 13.25 22.71
CA PRO A 93 -7.99 12.92 22.52
C PRO A 93 -8.63 14.05 21.69
N SER A 94 -9.41 13.70 20.66
CA SER A 94 -10.24 14.68 19.98
C SER A 94 -11.21 15.27 21.00
N ASP A 95 -11.24 16.60 21.15
CA ASP A 95 -12.15 17.30 22.08
C ASP A 95 -13.65 17.10 21.72
N GLU A 96 -13.96 16.45 20.62
CA GLU A 96 -15.29 15.97 20.27
C GLU A 96 -15.47 14.51 20.72
N ILE A 97 -15.58 14.27 22.03
CA ILE A 97 -16.26 13.08 22.52
C ILE A 97 -17.75 13.33 22.27
N VAL A 98 -18.25 12.92 21.12
CA VAL A 98 -19.68 12.71 20.95
C VAL A 98 -20.05 11.63 21.97
N GLU A 99 -20.85 11.96 22.97
CA GLU A 99 -21.47 11.00 23.86
C GLU A 99 -22.23 9.99 22.99
N THR A 100 -21.60 8.88 22.69
CA THR A 100 -22.22 7.79 21.94
C THR A 100 -23.02 6.94 22.88
N ASP A 101 -24.29 6.87 22.57
CA ASP A 101 -25.29 5.95 23.16
C ASP A 101 -24.71 4.52 23.21
N TYR A 102 -24.67 3.94 24.39
CA TYR A 102 -24.02 2.66 24.71
C TYR A 102 -24.64 1.43 24.06
N GLU A 103 -25.58 1.57 23.12
CA GLU A 103 -26.31 0.46 22.49
C GLU A 103 -25.82 0.09 21.07
N SER A 104 -24.89 0.83 20.45
CA SER A 104 -24.36 0.44 19.13
C SER A 104 -22.90 -0.02 19.26
N LEU A 105 -22.68 -1.33 19.21
CA LEU A 105 -21.37 -2.00 19.14
C LEU A 105 -20.69 -1.80 17.77
N THR A 106 -20.62 -0.57 17.27
CA THR A 106 -19.75 -0.23 16.14
C THR A 106 -18.40 0.27 16.69
N PRO A 107 -17.27 -0.20 16.17
CA PRO A 107 -15.98 0.35 16.57
C PRO A 107 -16.00 1.86 16.34
N VAL A 108 -15.68 2.64 17.39
CA VAL A 108 -15.46 4.08 17.25
C VAL A 108 -14.30 4.26 16.28
N GLU A 109 -14.59 4.64 15.05
CA GLU A 109 -13.57 5.09 14.13
C GLU A 109 -12.93 6.33 14.76
N THR A 110 -11.67 6.20 15.15
CA THR A 110 -10.90 7.31 15.70
C THR A 110 -10.69 8.31 14.56
N GLN A 111 -11.60 9.27 14.42
CA GLN A 111 -11.43 10.34 13.45
C GLN A 111 -10.33 11.27 13.98
N TYR A 112 -9.25 11.37 13.22
CA TYR A 112 -8.20 12.33 13.50
C TYR A 112 -8.65 13.75 13.13
N THR A 113 -8.17 14.76 13.88
CA THR A 113 -8.43 16.16 13.55
C THR A 113 -7.84 16.51 12.18
N GLU A 114 -8.40 17.52 11.53
CA GLU A 114 -7.91 18.01 10.23
C GLU A 114 -6.42 18.39 10.28
N GLU A 115 -5.96 18.94 11.40
CA GLU A 115 -4.55 19.29 11.61
C GLU A 115 -3.65 18.06 11.55
N VAL A 116 -4.03 16.98 12.24
CA VAL A 116 -3.29 15.69 12.25
C VAL A 116 -3.26 15.09 10.84
N VAL A 117 -4.39 15.07 10.15
CA VAL A 117 -4.49 14.55 8.78
C VAL A 117 -3.63 15.35 7.80
N ASN A 118 -3.66 16.69 7.89
CA ASN A 118 -2.84 17.56 7.05
C ASN A 118 -1.34 17.38 7.31
N LEU A 119 -0.94 17.23 8.57
CA LEU A 119 0.45 16.92 8.92
C LEU A 119 0.86 15.53 8.39
N ALA A 120 0.00 14.51 8.51
CA ALA A 120 0.25 13.19 7.97
C ALA A 120 0.41 13.22 6.44
N LYS A 121 -0.47 13.92 5.72
CA LYS A 121 -0.35 14.12 4.26
C LYS A 121 0.99 14.75 3.88
N LYS A 122 1.41 15.78 4.60
CA LYS A 122 2.70 16.45 4.37
C LYS A 122 3.89 15.52 4.63
N ILE A 123 3.89 14.80 5.74
CA ILE A 123 4.93 13.81 6.08
C ILE A 123 5.01 12.74 4.99
N PHE A 124 3.87 12.17 4.60
CA PHE A 124 3.81 11.13 3.58
C PHE A 124 4.36 11.64 2.24
N GLN A 125 3.93 12.83 1.79
CA GLN A 125 4.43 13.44 0.55
C GLN A 125 5.94 13.68 0.59
N LEU A 126 6.48 14.21 1.70
CA LEU A 126 7.91 14.42 1.88
C LEU A 126 8.68 13.09 1.89
N SER A 127 8.11 12.06 2.53
CA SER A 127 8.72 10.72 2.57
C SER A 127 8.81 10.08 1.17
N ILE A 128 7.78 10.24 0.33
CA ILE A 128 7.80 9.78 -1.06
C ILE A 128 8.85 10.55 -1.87
N THR A 129 8.85 11.89 -1.77
CA THR A 129 9.77 12.76 -2.52
C THR A 129 11.23 12.52 -2.11
N GLY A 130 11.49 12.38 -0.82
CA GLY A 130 12.81 12.13 -0.25
C GLY A 130 13.27 10.66 -0.32
N LYS A 131 12.43 9.77 -0.87
CA LYS A 131 12.66 8.32 -0.87
C LYS A 131 12.84 7.71 0.54
N CYS A 132 12.20 8.32 1.54
CA CYS A 132 12.19 7.87 2.94
C CYS A 132 11.03 6.89 3.22
N THR A 133 10.60 6.15 2.23
CA THR A 133 9.41 5.27 2.30
C THR A 133 9.59 4.08 3.25
N SER A 134 10.83 3.81 3.69
CA SER A 134 11.13 2.81 4.72
C SER A 134 10.95 3.32 6.16
N SER A 135 10.75 4.61 6.37
CA SER A 135 10.54 5.20 7.67
C SER A 135 9.22 4.73 8.32
N ASP A 136 9.25 4.46 9.63
CA ASP A 136 8.06 4.10 10.39
C ASP A 136 7.10 5.29 10.52
N ILE A 137 7.62 6.51 10.49
CA ILE A 137 6.81 7.73 10.48
C ILE A 137 6.01 7.86 9.17
N ALA A 138 6.62 7.48 8.03
CA ALA A 138 5.90 7.42 6.76
C ALA A 138 4.75 6.40 6.80
N LEU A 139 4.98 5.24 7.44
CA LEU A 139 3.96 4.23 7.63
C LEU A 139 2.84 4.72 8.55
N GLN A 140 3.17 5.36 9.68
CA GLN A 140 2.20 5.93 10.60
C GLN A 140 1.37 7.02 9.92
N ALA A 141 2.00 7.93 9.18
CA ALA A 141 1.32 8.96 8.42
C ALA A 141 0.35 8.36 7.40
N ALA A 142 0.77 7.33 6.67
CA ALA A 142 -0.09 6.62 5.73
C ALA A 142 -1.30 5.97 6.42
N LYS A 143 -1.13 5.36 7.61
CA LYS A 143 -2.23 4.77 8.38
C LYS A 143 -3.26 5.83 8.82
N ILE A 144 -2.81 6.98 9.30
CA ILE A 144 -3.69 8.11 9.66
C ILE A 144 -4.48 8.59 8.42
N MET A 145 -3.81 8.73 7.29
CA MET A 145 -4.47 9.12 6.05
C MET A 145 -5.53 8.10 5.61
N PHE A 146 -5.23 6.81 5.71
CA PHE A 146 -6.13 5.74 5.29
C PHE A 146 -7.39 5.64 6.16
N ILE A 147 -7.28 5.90 7.45
CA ILE A 147 -8.45 5.96 8.36
C ILE A 147 -9.38 7.09 7.94
N ASN A 148 -8.82 8.24 7.56
CA ASN A 148 -9.62 9.40 7.16
C ASN A 148 -10.18 9.28 5.74
N GLU A 149 -9.42 8.70 4.81
CA GLU A 149 -9.79 8.54 3.40
C GLU A 149 -9.22 7.22 2.86
N GLN A 150 -10.09 6.26 2.60
CA GLN A 150 -9.72 4.94 2.11
C GLN A 150 -9.29 5.02 0.63
N ASP A 151 -8.02 5.32 0.40
CA ASP A 151 -7.42 5.40 -0.94
C ASP A 151 -6.65 4.12 -1.28
N PHE A 152 -6.78 3.67 -2.54
CA PHE A 152 -6.09 2.48 -3.06
C PHE A 152 -4.58 2.54 -2.94
N ALA A 153 -3.96 3.68 -3.30
CA ALA A 153 -2.50 3.80 -3.33
C ALA A 153 -1.93 3.81 -1.91
N ILE A 154 -2.63 4.45 -0.98
CA ILE A 154 -2.27 4.49 0.44
C ILE A 154 -2.40 3.10 1.05
N ALA A 155 -3.53 2.41 0.85
CA ALA A 155 -3.72 1.04 1.33
C ALA A 155 -2.66 0.08 0.80
N LYS A 156 -2.37 0.15 -0.51
CA LYS A 156 -1.31 -0.65 -1.14
C LYS A 156 0.07 -0.34 -0.57
N PHE A 157 0.37 0.93 -0.28
CA PHE A 157 1.63 1.32 0.35
C PHE A 157 1.77 0.70 1.73
N ILE A 158 0.74 0.85 2.59
CA ILE A 158 0.75 0.29 3.94
C ILE A 158 0.90 -1.23 3.88
N ALA A 159 0.10 -1.90 3.06
CA ALA A 159 0.17 -3.36 2.88
C ALA A 159 1.56 -3.82 2.45
N GLY A 160 2.20 -3.11 1.53
CA GLY A 160 3.56 -3.41 1.09
C GLY A 160 4.60 -3.25 2.19
N ARG A 161 4.45 -2.24 3.06
CA ARG A 161 5.31 -2.01 4.22
C ARG A 161 5.12 -3.11 5.28
N GLU A 162 3.87 -3.45 5.60
CA GLU A 162 3.55 -4.52 6.55
C GLU A 162 4.06 -5.88 6.03
N GLN A 163 3.93 -6.15 4.73
CA GLN A 163 4.51 -7.33 4.09
C GLN A 163 6.04 -7.37 4.23
N ALA A 164 6.73 -6.25 4.00
CA ALA A 164 8.19 -6.16 4.14
C ALA A 164 8.65 -6.41 5.59
N ASN A 165 7.81 -6.06 6.56
CA ASN A 165 8.03 -6.32 7.99
C ASN A 165 7.60 -7.75 8.42
N ASN A 166 7.17 -8.60 7.49
CA ASN A 166 6.59 -9.94 7.73
C ASN A 166 5.30 -9.92 8.58
N ASN A 167 4.66 -8.77 8.70
CA ASN A 167 3.37 -8.64 9.36
C ASN A 167 2.24 -8.95 8.37
N TYR A 168 2.12 -10.24 8.00
CA TYR A 168 1.25 -10.67 6.91
C TYR A 168 -0.25 -10.46 7.20
N ASP A 169 -0.68 -10.57 8.45
CA ASP A 169 -2.08 -10.37 8.82
C ASP A 169 -2.50 -8.92 8.54
N ALA A 170 -1.74 -7.94 9.04
CA ALA A 170 -1.98 -6.54 8.72
C ALA A 170 -1.85 -6.24 7.22
N ALA A 171 -0.86 -6.85 6.54
CA ALA A 171 -0.73 -6.71 5.09
C ALA A 171 -1.98 -7.19 4.35
N PHE A 172 -2.60 -8.31 4.76
CA PHE A 172 -3.84 -8.79 4.16
C PHE A 172 -5.01 -7.84 4.39
N GLU A 173 -5.17 -7.28 5.59
CA GLU A 173 -6.23 -6.31 5.90
C GLU A 173 -6.13 -5.08 4.99
N TYR A 174 -4.94 -4.48 4.87
CA TYR A 174 -4.75 -3.32 3.99
C TYR A 174 -4.84 -3.66 2.50
N TYR A 175 -4.44 -4.87 2.07
CA TYR A 175 -4.69 -5.32 0.70
C TYR A 175 -6.19 -5.49 0.44
N ASP A 176 -6.96 -5.99 1.39
CA ASP A 176 -8.43 -6.07 1.25
C ASP A 176 -9.05 -4.67 1.21
N GLY A 177 -8.58 -3.74 2.04
CA GLY A 177 -8.93 -2.32 1.94
C GLY A 177 -8.64 -1.73 0.56
N ALA A 178 -7.47 -2.02 -0.03
CA ALA A 178 -7.14 -1.58 -1.39
C ALA A 178 -8.09 -2.16 -2.46
N ILE A 179 -8.51 -3.43 -2.32
CA ILE A 179 -9.46 -4.03 -3.25
C ILE A 179 -10.82 -3.33 -3.19
N VAL A 180 -11.28 -2.98 -1.98
CA VAL A 180 -12.55 -2.28 -1.76
C VAL A 180 -12.47 -0.84 -2.30
N SER A 181 -11.37 -0.14 -2.09
CA SER A 181 -11.16 1.25 -2.50
C SER A 181 -10.93 1.45 -4.01
N SER A 182 -10.92 0.40 -4.81
CA SER A 182 -10.67 0.50 -6.24
C SER A 182 -11.81 -0.08 -7.06
N ASP A 183 -12.21 0.64 -8.12
CA ASP A 183 -13.08 0.11 -9.19
C ASP A 183 -12.30 -0.44 -10.39
N ASN A 184 -10.96 -0.30 -10.37
CA ASN A 184 -10.09 -0.69 -11.47
C ASN A 184 -9.70 -2.17 -11.37
N ASN A 185 -10.13 -2.97 -12.34
CA ASN A 185 -9.83 -4.40 -12.40
C ASN A 185 -8.32 -4.71 -12.47
N SER A 186 -7.52 -3.89 -13.14
CA SER A 186 -6.06 -4.10 -13.19
C SER A 186 -5.43 -3.90 -11.81
N GLN A 187 -5.91 -2.92 -11.05
CA GLN A 187 -5.47 -2.70 -9.66
C GLN A 187 -5.87 -3.87 -8.77
N LYS A 188 -7.13 -4.33 -8.85
CA LYS A 188 -7.59 -5.52 -8.10
C LYS A 188 -6.77 -6.75 -8.45
N SER A 189 -6.51 -6.98 -9.74
CA SER A 189 -5.65 -8.07 -10.20
C SER A 189 -4.25 -8.02 -9.59
N GLU A 190 -3.64 -6.84 -9.54
CA GLU A 190 -2.32 -6.66 -8.92
C GLU A 190 -2.34 -7.05 -7.45
N ILE A 191 -3.35 -6.58 -6.69
CA ILE A 191 -3.44 -6.87 -5.25
C ILE A 191 -3.66 -8.37 -4.99
N TYR A 192 -4.54 -9.02 -5.75
CA TYR A 192 -4.72 -10.46 -5.62
C TYR A 192 -3.44 -11.25 -5.92
N LEU A 193 -2.64 -10.81 -6.91
CA LEU A 193 -1.33 -11.42 -7.17
C LEU A 193 -0.37 -11.23 -5.98
N ARG A 194 -0.34 -10.04 -5.36
CA ARG A 194 0.46 -9.79 -4.15
C ARG A 194 0.07 -10.73 -3.00
N LYS A 195 -1.23 -10.87 -2.75
CA LYS A 195 -1.76 -11.81 -1.74
C LYS A 195 -1.34 -13.26 -2.07
N ALA A 196 -1.41 -13.66 -3.35
CA ALA A 196 -0.97 -14.97 -3.79
C ALA A 196 0.51 -15.22 -3.52
N GLN A 197 1.36 -14.23 -3.76
CA GLN A 197 2.80 -14.29 -3.49
C GLN A 197 3.11 -14.43 -1.99
N ILE A 198 2.38 -13.72 -1.12
CA ILE A 198 2.52 -13.90 0.34
C ILE A 198 2.13 -15.32 0.73
N TYR A 199 0.97 -15.82 0.27
CA TYR A 199 0.55 -17.19 0.57
C TYR A 199 1.53 -18.24 0.05
N GLN A 200 2.19 -18.01 -1.09
CA GLN A 200 3.28 -18.84 -1.58
C GLN A 200 4.48 -18.82 -0.62
N ALA A 201 4.90 -17.64 -0.17
CA ALA A 201 6.05 -17.47 0.73
C ALA A 201 5.83 -18.17 2.09
N ILE A 202 4.59 -18.15 2.61
CA ILE A 202 4.25 -18.86 3.85
C ILE A 202 3.82 -20.32 3.64
N GLY A 203 4.00 -20.86 2.42
CA GLY A 203 3.75 -22.28 2.10
C GLY A 203 2.28 -22.68 1.90
N ASN A 204 1.35 -21.74 1.92
CA ASN A 204 -0.08 -22.04 1.72
C ASN A 204 -0.43 -22.07 0.22
N LYS A 205 -0.13 -23.20 -0.42
CA LYS A 205 -0.28 -23.41 -1.87
C LYS A 205 -1.74 -23.21 -2.35
N VAL A 206 -2.72 -23.65 -1.56
CA VAL A 206 -4.15 -23.54 -1.90
C VAL A 206 -4.57 -22.10 -1.96
N LYS A 207 -4.34 -21.33 -0.88
CA LYS A 207 -4.69 -19.90 -0.85
C LYS A 207 -3.89 -19.09 -1.88
N SER A 208 -2.64 -19.46 -2.14
CA SER A 208 -1.82 -18.86 -3.18
C SER A 208 -2.47 -19.03 -4.56
N ARG A 209 -2.81 -20.27 -4.96
CA ARG A 209 -3.52 -20.56 -6.20
C ARG A 209 -4.83 -19.78 -6.32
N ASP A 210 -5.64 -19.80 -5.27
CA ASP A 210 -6.97 -19.21 -5.31
C ASP A 210 -6.91 -17.68 -5.46
N ASN A 211 -5.95 -17.01 -4.81
CA ASN A 211 -5.72 -15.58 -5.03
C ASN A 211 -5.13 -15.30 -6.43
N ALA A 212 -4.23 -16.12 -6.95
CA ALA A 212 -3.75 -15.98 -8.31
C ALA A 212 -4.88 -16.15 -9.35
N ARG A 213 -5.83 -17.06 -9.13
CA ARG A 213 -7.03 -17.20 -9.96
C ARG A 213 -7.95 -15.97 -9.90
N ARG A 214 -8.11 -15.37 -8.71
CA ARG A 214 -8.83 -14.09 -8.58
C ARG A 214 -8.10 -12.97 -9.34
N SER A 215 -6.78 -12.94 -9.30
CA SER A 215 -5.99 -12.02 -10.11
C SER A 215 -6.31 -12.18 -11.60
N ILE A 216 -6.33 -13.41 -12.13
CA ILE A 216 -6.67 -13.73 -13.52
C ILE A 216 -8.12 -13.34 -13.86
N SER A 217 -9.08 -13.55 -12.94
CA SER A 217 -10.48 -13.19 -13.18
C SER A 217 -10.70 -11.69 -13.33
N HIS A 218 -9.87 -10.86 -12.67
CA HIS A 218 -9.89 -9.41 -12.83
C HIS A 218 -9.08 -8.94 -14.06
N ASN A 219 -8.00 -9.64 -14.39
CA ASN A 219 -7.17 -9.34 -15.57
C ASN A 219 -6.62 -10.63 -16.16
N SER A 220 -7.29 -11.14 -17.20
CA SER A 220 -6.89 -12.36 -17.89
C SER A 220 -5.54 -12.27 -18.62
N SER A 221 -4.99 -11.06 -18.79
CA SER A 221 -3.66 -10.83 -19.38
C SER A 221 -2.54 -10.82 -18.34
N ASN A 222 -2.83 -11.05 -17.05
CA ASN A 222 -1.80 -11.08 -16.00
C ASN A 222 -1.01 -12.39 -16.06
N THR A 223 0.03 -12.42 -16.90
CA THR A 223 0.90 -13.60 -17.11
C THR A 223 1.61 -14.06 -15.85
N ASP A 224 1.91 -13.15 -14.91
CA ASP A 224 2.58 -13.49 -13.65
C ASP A 224 1.70 -14.36 -12.75
N ALA A 225 0.38 -14.16 -12.79
CA ALA A 225 -0.55 -15.00 -12.04
C ALA A 225 -0.61 -16.43 -12.60
N TYR A 226 -0.63 -16.60 -13.92
CA TYR A 226 -0.52 -17.92 -14.54
C TYR A 226 0.82 -18.57 -14.23
N LYS A 227 1.92 -17.81 -14.31
CA LYS A 227 3.26 -18.30 -13.99
C LYS A 227 3.34 -18.80 -12.55
N LEU A 228 2.76 -18.07 -11.61
CA LEU A 228 2.71 -18.45 -10.21
C LEU A 228 1.98 -19.78 -10.03
N ILE A 229 0.76 -19.93 -10.58
CA ILE A 229 -0.01 -21.19 -10.46
C ILE A 229 0.74 -22.35 -11.11
N GLY A 230 1.25 -22.18 -12.33
CA GLY A 230 1.98 -23.21 -13.03
C GLY A 230 3.23 -23.68 -12.26
N ASN A 231 3.98 -22.74 -11.68
CA ASN A 231 5.14 -23.06 -10.85
C ASN A 231 4.75 -23.78 -9.56
N LEU A 232 3.64 -23.43 -8.93
CA LEU A 232 3.11 -24.16 -7.76
C LEU A 232 2.81 -25.62 -8.11
N TYR A 233 2.19 -25.87 -9.29
CA TYR A 233 1.89 -27.21 -9.74
C TYR A 233 3.16 -28.00 -10.09
N MET A 234 4.09 -27.40 -10.84
CA MET A 234 5.39 -28.01 -11.16
C MET A 234 6.15 -28.42 -9.88
N GLY A 235 6.18 -27.54 -8.88
CA GLY A 235 6.87 -27.79 -7.62
C GLY A 235 6.12 -28.72 -6.66
N SER A 236 4.95 -29.25 -7.04
CA SER A 236 4.15 -30.12 -6.17
C SER A 236 4.25 -31.61 -6.50
N TYR A 237 5.12 -31.98 -7.44
CA TYR A 237 5.30 -33.39 -7.81
C TYR A 237 5.65 -34.25 -6.61
N GLU A 238 6.66 -33.89 -5.84
CA GLU A 238 7.10 -34.64 -4.65
C GLU A 238 6.05 -34.71 -3.55
N ASP A 239 5.26 -33.63 -3.38
CA ASP A 239 4.21 -33.57 -2.35
C ASP A 239 2.97 -34.37 -2.73
N CYS A 240 2.71 -34.54 -4.02
CA CYS A 240 1.49 -35.13 -4.55
C CYS A 240 1.67 -36.56 -5.03
N ARG A 241 2.89 -37.04 -5.21
CA ARG A 241 3.13 -38.43 -5.67
C ARG A 241 2.83 -39.43 -4.57
N GLU A 242 2.08 -40.47 -4.91
CA GLU A 242 1.83 -41.63 -4.05
C GLU A 242 2.75 -42.79 -4.36
N GLY A 243 3.43 -42.82 -5.51
CA GLY A 243 4.32 -43.88 -5.95
C GLY A 243 3.59 -45.17 -6.39
N LYS A 244 2.26 -45.12 -6.49
CA LYS A 244 1.43 -46.26 -6.91
C LYS A 244 1.24 -46.31 -8.42
N SER A 245 1.13 -45.16 -9.06
CA SER A 245 0.95 -44.99 -10.50
C SER A 245 1.86 -43.86 -10.98
N ARG A 246 2.72 -44.20 -11.94
CA ARG A 246 3.60 -43.18 -12.57
C ARG A 246 2.83 -42.16 -13.40
N VAL A 247 1.75 -42.63 -14.04
CA VAL A 247 0.86 -41.75 -14.80
C VAL A 247 0.16 -40.79 -13.88
N GLN A 248 -0.46 -41.30 -12.80
CA GLN A 248 -1.17 -40.46 -11.81
C GLN A 248 -0.25 -39.42 -11.19
N ASP A 249 0.96 -39.82 -10.75
CA ASP A 249 1.93 -38.93 -10.13
C ASP A 249 2.36 -37.78 -11.07
N ARG A 250 2.33 -37.99 -12.40
CA ARG A 250 2.72 -37.01 -13.42
C ARG A 250 1.60 -36.09 -13.89
N LEU A 251 0.36 -36.30 -13.47
CA LEU A 251 -0.77 -35.45 -13.87
C LEU A 251 -0.61 -34.00 -13.42
N VAL A 252 0.15 -33.75 -12.36
CA VAL A 252 0.49 -32.39 -11.88
C VAL A 252 1.20 -31.56 -12.96
N PHE A 253 2.01 -32.22 -13.80
CA PHE A 253 2.71 -31.56 -14.91
C PHE A 253 1.75 -31.21 -16.05
N ILE A 254 0.73 -32.04 -16.29
CA ILE A 254 -0.32 -31.74 -17.28
C ILE A 254 -1.14 -30.55 -16.81
N ALA A 255 -1.50 -30.48 -15.52
CA ALA A 255 -2.16 -29.33 -14.94
C ALA A 255 -1.30 -28.06 -15.08
N ALA A 256 -0.01 -28.14 -14.75
CA ALA A 256 0.93 -27.02 -14.92
C ALA A 256 1.01 -26.55 -16.39
N TYR A 257 1.12 -27.48 -17.33
CA TYR A 257 1.13 -27.19 -18.76
C TYR A 257 -0.11 -26.43 -19.19
N ASN A 258 -1.30 -26.86 -18.77
CA ASN A 258 -2.54 -26.22 -19.14
C ASN A 258 -2.59 -24.77 -18.65
N ILE A 259 -2.13 -24.53 -17.43
CA ILE A 259 -2.05 -23.19 -16.85
C ILE A 259 -1.04 -22.31 -17.63
N PHE A 260 0.18 -22.80 -17.88
CA PHE A 260 1.17 -22.04 -18.64
C PHE A 260 0.69 -21.73 -20.06
N LYS A 261 0.06 -22.70 -20.72
CA LYS A 261 -0.51 -22.52 -22.06
C LYS A 261 -1.60 -21.44 -22.07
N SER A 262 -2.49 -21.46 -21.08
CA SER A 262 -3.55 -20.45 -20.93
C SER A 262 -2.98 -19.04 -20.70
N GLY A 263 -1.84 -18.92 -20.05
CA GLY A 263 -1.12 -17.67 -19.84
C GLY A 263 -0.18 -17.26 -20.99
N GLY A 264 -0.14 -18.02 -22.11
CA GLY A 264 0.77 -17.74 -23.24
C GLY A 264 2.26 -18.03 -22.93
N LEU A 265 2.56 -18.76 -21.86
CA LEU A 265 3.91 -19.05 -21.37
C LEU A 265 4.49 -20.31 -22.05
N SER A 266 4.78 -20.22 -23.34
CA SER A 266 5.15 -21.38 -24.19
C SER A 266 6.40 -22.11 -23.71
N THR A 267 7.41 -21.40 -23.24
CA THR A 267 8.65 -22.01 -22.71
C THR A 267 8.37 -22.88 -21.48
N GLN A 268 7.65 -22.35 -20.52
CA GLN A 268 7.28 -23.06 -19.30
C GLN A 268 6.33 -24.23 -19.59
N ALA A 269 5.39 -24.02 -20.53
CA ALA A 269 4.50 -25.09 -20.99
C ALA A 269 5.31 -26.26 -21.59
N ASN A 270 6.29 -25.98 -22.44
CA ASN A 270 7.15 -27.04 -23.00
C ASN A 270 7.95 -27.77 -21.91
N GLN A 271 8.51 -27.07 -20.94
CA GLN A 271 9.20 -27.68 -19.79
C GLN A 271 8.28 -28.60 -18.99
N ALA A 272 7.03 -28.19 -18.78
CA ALA A 272 6.04 -29.04 -18.12
C ALA A 272 5.70 -30.29 -18.97
N ARG A 273 5.58 -30.13 -20.29
CA ARG A 273 5.30 -31.24 -21.23
C ARG A 273 6.40 -32.30 -21.24
N GLU A 274 7.66 -31.92 -21.10
CA GLU A 274 8.79 -32.86 -21.01
C GLU A 274 8.67 -33.80 -19.80
N GLN A 275 7.90 -33.44 -18.79
CA GLN A 275 7.65 -34.24 -17.59
C GLN A 275 6.39 -35.13 -17.68
N PHE A 276 5.65 -35.09 -18.78
CA PHE A 276 4.45 -35.92 -18.96
C PHE A 276 4.78 -37.41 -18.91
N PRO A 277 3.80 -38.28 -18.64
CA PRO A 277 4.02 -39.71 -18.75
C PRO A 277 4.41 -40.08 -20.17
N SER A 278 5.25 -41.13 -20.29
CA SER A 278 5.58 -41.70 -21.59
C SER A 278 4.43 -42.57 -22.10
N MET A 279 4.42 -42.89 -23.40
CA MET A 279 3.46 -43.80 -23.97
C MET A 279 3.55 -45.19 -23.37
N GLU A 280 4.76 -45.65 -23.01
CA GLU A 280 5.01 -46.92 -22.34
C GLU A 280 4.40 -46.96 -20.93
N GLU A 281 4.57 -45.85 -20.16
CA GLU A 281 3.97 -45.73 -18.81
C GLU A 281 2.45 -45.78 -18.88
N ILE A 282 1.82 -45.09 -19.84
CA ILE A 282 0.37 -45.09 -20.07
C ILE A 282 -0.13 -46.47 -20.42
N PHE A 283 0.54 -47.15 -21.36
CA PHE A 283 0.17 -48.50 -21.80
C PHE A 283 0.29 -49.55 -20.68
N ASN A 284 1.37 -49.49 -19.91
CA ASN A 284 1.59 -50.40 -18.81
C ASN A 284 0.56 -50.31 -17.69
N GLU A 285 -0.11 -49.16 -17.57
CA GLU A 285 -1.18 -48.93 -16.59
C GLU A 285 -2.59 -49.17 -17.19
N ASN A 286 -2.70 -49.66 -18.42
CA ASN A 286 -3.94 -49.86 -19.16
C ASN A 286 -4.79 -48.61 -19.30
N LEU A 287 -4.15 -47.45 -19.50
CA LEU A 287 -4.79 -46.13 -19.70
C LEU A 287 -4.66 -45.74 -21.16
N GLU A 288 -5.52 -44.78 -21.60
CA GLU A 288 -5.51 -44.26 -22.97
C GLU A 288 -5.25 -42.75 -22.96
N VAL A 289 -4.46 -42.30 -23.95
CA VAL A 289 -4.31 -40.85 -24.21
C VAL A 289 -5.67 -40.25 -24.56
N GLY A 290 -6.04 -39.16 -23.91
CA GLY A 290 -7.33 -38.49 -24.06
C GLY A 290 -8.30 -38.77 -22.89
N GLU A 291 -8.01 -39.72 -22.03
CA GLU A 291 -8.82 -39.94 -20.82
C GLU A 291 -8.81 -38.71 -19.90
N SER A 292 -9.95 -38.46 -19.27
CA SER A 292 -10.07 -37.42 -18.24
C SER A 292 -9.70 -38.00 -16.88
N MET A 293 -8.68 -37.44 -16.25
CA MET A 293 -8.17 -37.88 -14.96
C MET A 293 -8.12 -36.72 -13.98
N ASN A 294 -8.29 -37.01 -12.69
CA ASN A 294 -8.11 -36.01 -11.65
C ASN A 294 -6.70 -36.06 -11.09
N THR A 295 -6.05 -34.90 -10.92
CA THR A 295 -4.69 -34.83 -10.37
C THR A 295 -4.62 -35.29 -8.92
N GLY A 296 -5.75 -35.27 -8.19
CA GLY A 296 -5.75 -35.51 -6.75
C GLY A 296 -4.99 -34.43 -5.97
N CYS A 297 -4.57 -34.81 -4.76
CA CYS A 297 -3.80 -33.95 -3.87
C CYS A 297 -4.50 -32.58 -3.64
N TRP A 298 -3.77 -31.56 -3.24
CA TRP A 298 -4.29 -30.22 -3.06
C TRP A 298 -4.67 -29.49 -4.38
N ILE A 299 -4.13 -29.96 -5.52
CA ILE A 299 -4.40 -29.41 -6.85
C ILE A 299 -5.83 -29.72 -7.24
N ASN A 300 -6.23 -30.99 -7.18
CA ASN A 300 -7.59 -31.49 -7.42
C ASN A 300 -8.23 -30.95 -8.70
N GLU A 301 -7.50 -31.00 -9.82
CA GLU A 301 -7.98 -30.56 -11.13
C GLU A 301 -8.18 -31.74 -12.06
N SER A 302 -9.22 -31.65 -12.91
CA SER A 302 -9.41 -32.58 -14.01
C SER A 302 -8.51 -32.18 -15.17
N VAL A 303 -7.75 -33.15 -15.68
CA VAL A 303 -6.86 -32.97 -16.83
C VAL A 303 -7.10 -34.07 -17.86
N THR A 304 -6.83 -33.76 -19.13
CA THR A 304 -6.85 -34.76 -20.18
C THR A 304 -5.46 -35.40 -20.28
N LEU A 305 -5.41 -36.72 -20.08
CA LEU A 305 -4.16 -37.49 -20.17
C LEU A 305 -3.48 -37.28 -21.52
N ASN A 306 -2.22 -36.89 -21.49
CA ASN A 306 -1.39 -36.66 -22.66
C ASN A 306 0.01 -37.22 -22.42
N LYS A 307 0.77 -37.41 -23.50
CA LYS A 307 2.14 -37.95 -23.48
C LYS A 307 3.18 -36.90 -23.80
N ARG A 308 4.41 -37.13 -23.35
CA ARG A 308 5.61 -36.42 -23.78
C ARG A 308 6.05 -36.82 -25.19
#